data_499be5c06dd2715fe5d9e6f0ce5245b7
#
_entry.id   499be5c06dd2715fe5d9e6f0ce5245b7
#
_cell.length_a   1.000
_cell.length_b   1.000
_cell.length_c   1.000
_cell.angle_alpha   90.00
_cell.angle_beta   90.00
_cell.angle_gamma   90.00
#
_symmetry.space_group_name_H-M   'P 1'
#
loop_
_entity.id
_entity.type
_entity.pdbx_description
1 polymer ?
#
loop_
_entity_poly.entity_id
_entity_poly.type
_entity_poly.pdbx_seq_one_letter_code
_entity_poly.pdbx_strand_id
1 'polypeptide(L)'
;MSNALAIAHVTQALALLIENNVGPEFGEAVKVEPRKPPADPQLEQPTISVFLYQVTPNTSQRNNDLPTRAPDGTLVKRPAAALDLHYVISAYGDERELVGQRLIGSVVRTLHEIPVLPTDVIEQAGERPYLAGSDLAAAAQRVRFTPTVMDVDETSKLWGMLYQTPYTLSVVYQATLVLIDGRRIPVAGKPVERPEVRVLPFGAPGAPVPPGAAPTDHSLPSDGDSTPVEDGLLEPPAPPAAKKAAKVPAKTVAKTAAKSPARARKAAPRSGRQTPRQGDDSTEK
;
A
#
# COMPACT_ATOMS: atom_id res chain seq x y z
N MET A 1 -14.50 6.92 2.61
CA MET A 1 -13.31 7.81 2.54
C MET A 1 -13.22 8.51 3.87
N SER A 2 -12.05 8.69 4.44
CA SER A 2 -11.91 9.06 5.85
C SER A 2 -11.13 10.36 6.05
N ASN A 3 -11.34 11.00 7.19
CA ASN A 3 -10.68 12.26 7.55
C ASN A 3 -9.28 12.02 8.15
N ALA A 4 -8.63 13.08 8.61
CA ALA A 4 -7.27 13.04 9.16
C ALA A 4 -7.11 12.16 10.42
N LEU A 5 -8.20 11.77 11.09
CA LEU A 5 -8.19 10.88 12.25
C LEU A 5 -8.03 9.40 11.87
N ALA A 6 -8.10 9.06 10.58
CA ALA A 6 -8.06 7.67 10.10
C ALA A 6 -6.87 6.88 10.63
N ILE A 7 -5.67 7.47 10.64
CA ILE A 7 -4.45 6.80 11.12
C ILE A 7 -4.58 6.40 12.59
N ALA A 8 -5.00 7.34 13.44
CA ALA A 8 -5.18 7.08 14.87
C ALA A 8 -6.32 6.07 15.10
N HIS A 9 -7.38 6.17 14.32
CA HIS A 9 -8.53 5.28 14.43
C HIS A 9 -8.17 3.84 14.03
N VAL A 10 -7.45 3.63 12.92
CA VAL A 10 -6.96 2.29 12.53
C VAL A 10 -6.04 1.71 13.60
N THR A 11 -5.15 2.51 14.18
CA THR A 11 -4.26 2.06 15.26
C THR A 11 -5.03 1.60 16.49
N GLN A 12 -6.03 2.38 16.92
CA GLN A 12 -6.88 2.02 18.07
C GLN A 12 -7.74 0.81 17.78
N ALA A 13 -8.32 0.72 16.59
CA ALA A 13 -9.14 -0.42 16.18
C ALA A 13 -8.31 -1.72 16.08
N LEU A 14 -7.05 -1.64 15.60
CA LEU A 14 -6.13 -2.79 15.62
C LEU A 14 -5.84 -3.26 17.05
N ALA A 15 -5.59 -2.33 17.97
CA ALA A 15 -5.36 -2.66 19.37
C ALA A 15 -6.59 -3.36 20.00
N LEU A 16 -7.79 -2.83 19.75
CA LEU A 16 -9.05 -3.44 20.21
C LEU A 16 -9.30 -4.81 19.58
N LEU A 17 -9.03 -4.98 18.29
CA LEU A 17 -9.16 -6.27 17.61
C LEU A 17 -8.30 -7.33 18.29
N ILE A 18 -7.05 -6.98 18.61
CA ILE A 18 -6.13 -7.87 19.32
C ILE A 18 -6.64 -8.15 20.75
N GLU A 19 -7.01 -7.10 21.50
CA GLU A 19 -7.50 -7.21 22.86
C GLU A 19 -8.72 -8.13 22.98
N ASN A 20 -9.71 -7.95 22.09
CA ASN A 20 -10.95 -8.72 22.09
C ASN A 20 -10.74 -10.22 21.78
N ASN A 21 -9.69 -10.57 21.04
CA ASN A 21 -9.44 -11.95 20.61
C ASN A 21 -8.36 -12.66 21.44
N VAL A 22 -7.35 -11.95 21.92
CA VAL A 22 -6.24 -12.56 22.66
C VAL A 22 -6.58 -12.73 24.14
N GLY A 23 -7.27 -11.76 24.75
CA GLY A 23 -7.63 -11.80 26.17
C GLY A 23 -8.38 -13.07 26.58
N PRO A 24 -9.46 -13.47 25.90
CA PRO A 24 -10.24 -14.67 26.22
C PRO A 24 -9.45 -15.97 26.16
N GLU A 25 -8.41 -16.05 25.34
CA GLU A 25 -7.59 -17.27 25.20
C GLU A 25 -6.56 -17.45 26.32
N PHE A 26 -6.12 -16.34 26.88
CA PHE A 26 -5.08 -16.39 27.92
C PHE A 26 -5.62 -16.68 29.31
N GLY A 27 -6.94 -16.52 29.53
CA GLY A 27 -7.57 -16.68 30.85
C GLY A 27 -7.12 -15.63 31.88
N GLU A 28 -6.23 -14.73 31.50
CA GLU A 28 -5.73 -13.61 32.28
C GLU A 28 -5.95 -12.30 31.50
N ALA A 29 -6.02 -11.19 32.21
CA ALA A 29 -6.16 -9.88 31.57
C ALA A 29 -4.90 -9.52 30.80
N VAL A 30 -4.94 -9.60 29.48
CA VAL A 30 -3.87 -9.13 28.59
C VAL A 30 -4.10 -7.65 28.31
N LYS A 31 -3.08 -6.83 28.56
CA LYS A 31 -3.14 -5.39 28.26
C LYS A 31 -2.65 -5.15 26.85
N VAL A 32 -3.45 -4.48 26.02
CA VAL A 32 -3.04 -4.08 24.67
C VAL A 32 -2.95 -2.55 24.56
N GLU A 33 -1.77 -2.05 24.24
CA GLU A 33 -1.50 -0.63 24.24
C GLU A 33 -1.07 -0.14 22.84
N PRO A 34 -1.82 0.82 22.24
CA PRO A 34 -1.42 1.44 20.97
C PRO A 34 -0.34 2.51 21.22
N ARG A 35 0.84 2.08 21.60
CA ARG A 35 1.97 2.97 21.90
C ARG A 35 3.33 2.35 21.57
N LYS A 36 4.36 3.17 21.65
CA LYS A 36 5.76 2.74 21.54
C LYS A 36 6.07 1.64 22.58
N PRO A 37 6.85 0.62 22.21
CA PRO A 37 7.38 -0.38 23.14
C PRO A 37 8.01 0.27 24.39
N PRO A 38 7.71 -0.21 25.61
CA PRO A 38 8.25 0.36 26.82
C PRO A 38 9.76 0.11 26.96
N ALA A 39 10.47 1.07 27.51
CA ALA A 39 11.90 0.92 27.83
C ALA A 39 12.14 -0.01 29.04
N ASP A 40 11.21 -0.01 29.99
CA ASP A 40 11.23 -0.90 31.16
C ASP A 40 9.88 -1.63 31.21
N PRO A 41 9.79 -2.83 30.64
CA PRO A 41 8.56 -3.59 30.65
C PRO A 41 8.30 -4.12 32.07
N GLN A 42 7.21 -3.66 32.67
CA GLN A 42 6.73 -4.26 33.90
C GLN A 42 6.11 -5.62 33.59
N LEU A 43 6.72 -6.68 34.08
CA LEU A 43 6.36 -8.06 33.76
C LEU A 43 5.20 -8.61 34.60
N GLU A 44 4.58 -7.77 35.43
CA GLU A 44 3.48 -8.18 36.32
C GLU A 44 2.21 -8.55 35.55
N GLN A 45 2.02 -8.03 34.36
CA GLN A 45 0.86 -8.31 33.51
C GLN A 45 1.28 -8.55 32.07
N PRO A 46 0.76 -9.61 31.41
CA PRO A 46 0.97 -9.84 30.00
C PRO A 46 0.55 -8.61 29.17
N THR A 47 1.46 -8.07 28.38
CA THR A 47 1.25 -6.81 27.67
C THR A 47 1.64 -6.94 26.20
N ILE A 48 0.80 -6.40 25.31
CA ILE A 48 1.08 -6.26 23.88
C ILE A 48 1.18 -4.78 23.55
N SER A 49 2.26 -4.37 22.89
CA SER A 49 2.42 -3.03 22.35
C SER A 49 2.18 -3.04 20.84
N VAL A 50 1.30 -2.16 20.37
CA VAL A 50 0.99 -1.96 18.96
C VAL A 50 1.54 -0.60 18.54
N PHE A 51 2.68 -0.58 17.86
CA PHE A 51 3.38 0.66 17.53
C PHE A 51 3.40 0.92 16.03
N LEU A 52 2.82 2.04 15.61
CA LEU A 52 2.95 2.56 14.25
C LEU A 52 4.34 3.20 14.10
N TYR A 53 5.24 2.54 13.37
CA TYR A 53 6.61 3.03 13.21
C TYR A 53 6.84 3.75 11.87
N GLN A 54 5.99 3.51 10.87
CA GLN A 54 6.16 4.13 9.55
C GLN A 54 4.82 4.29 8.83
N VAL A 55 4.70 5.36 8.05
CA VAL A 55 3.60 5.64 7.14
C VAL A 55 4.18 5.86 5.75
N THR A 56 3.69 5.13 4.76
CA THR A 56 4.17 5.23 3.37
C THR A 56 3.00 5.47 2.41
N PRO A 57 3.23 6.18 1.29
CA PRO A 57 2.22 6.26 0.24
C PRO A 57 1.96 4.89 -0.38
N ASN A 58 0.69 4.55 -0.60
CA ASN A 58 0.31 3.34 -1.33
C ASN A 58 0.49 3.56 -2.83
N THR A 59 1.50 2.92 -3.42
CA THR A 59 1.85 3.10 -4.84
C THR A 59 0.80 2.57 -5.81
N SER A 60 0.01 1.57 -5.40
CA SER A 60 -1.06 0.98 -6.22
C SER A 60 -2.27 1.92 -6.36
N GLN A 61 -2.46 2.80 -5.39
CA GLN A 61 -3.61 3.69 -5.27
C GLN A 61 -3.27 5.17 -5.45
N ARG A 62 -2.09 5.49 -5.96
CA ARG A 62 -1.63 6.88 -6.10
C ARG A 62 -2.50 7.76 -7.01
N ASN A 63 -3.30 7.16 -7.91
CA ASN A 63 -4.23 7.92 -8.76
C ASN A 63 -5.47 8.43 -8.00
N ASN A 64 -5.64 8.05 -6.72
CA ASN A 64 -6.70 8.60 -5.86
C ASN A 64 -6.41 10.04 -5.40
N ASP A 65 -5.20 10.56 -5.60
CA ASP A 65 -4.84 11.95 -5.33
C ASP A 65 -5.47 12.94 -6.34
N LEU A 66 -5.99 12.43 -7.45
CA LEU A 66 -6.65 13.24 -8.47
C LEU A 66 -8.17 13.31 -8.24
N PRO A 67 -8.77 14.50 -8.34
CA PRO A 67 -10.22 14.64 -8.30
C PRO A 67 -10.84 14.07 -9.58
N THR A 68 -11.88 13.27 -9.42
CA THR A 68 -12.67 12.80 -10.57
C THR A 68 -13.86 13.72 -10.75
N ARG A 69 -14.04 14.24 -11.97
CA ARG A 69 -15.15 15.10 -12.33
C ARG A 69 -16.02 14.46 -13.39
N ALA A 70 -17.32 14.68 -13.31
CA ALA A 70 -18.27 14.35 -14.34
C ALA A 70 -18.10 15.31 -15.55
N PRO A 71 -18.68 14.98 -16.75
CA PRO A 71 -18.62 15.84 -17.93
C PRO A 71 -19.19 17.25 -17.73
N ASP A 72 -20.12 17.40 -16.80
CA ASP A 72 -20.73 18.68 -16.41
C ASP A 72 -19.85 19.52 -15.45
N GLY A 73 -18.65 19.02 -15.09
CA GLY A 73 -17.74 19.65 -14.15
C GLY A 73 -18.03 19.33 -12.68
N THR A 74 -19.11 18.61 -12.39
CA THR A 74 -19.46 18.20 -11.02
C THR A 74 -18.39 17.29 -10.44
N LEU A 75 -18.01 17.49 -9.18
CA LEU A 75 -17.07 16.62 -8.50
C LEU A 75 -17.73 15.28 -8.17
N VAL A 76 -17.23 14.19 -8.75
CA VAL A 76 -17.66 12.83 -8.46
C VAL A 76 -16.87 12.25 -7.28
N LYS A 77 -15.55 12.47 -7.27
CA LYS A 77 -14.67 11.95 -6.23
C LYS A 77 -13.66 13.01 -5.79
N ARG A 78 -13.50 13.17 -4.46
CA ARG A 78 -12.48 14.04 -3.88
C ARG A 78 -11.10 13.43 -4.06
N PRO A 79 -10.03 14.24 -4.15
CA PRO A 79 -8.67 13.75 -4.03
C PRO A 79 -8.47 13.12 -2.66
N ALA A 80 -7.85 11.96 -2.60
CA ALA A 80 -7.56 11.26 -1.36
C ALA A 80 -6.12 10.74 -1.35
N ALA A 81 -5.41 10.96 -0.25
CA ALA A 81 -4.10 10.37 -0.02
C ALA A 81 -4.29 8.89 0.36
N ALA A 82 -3.75 7.99 -0.45
CA ALA A 82 -3.73 6.56 -0.15
C ALA A 82 -2.45 6.22 0.61
N LEU A 83 -2.60 5.63 1.79
CA LEU A 83 -1.51 5.35 2.71
C LEU A 83 -1.47 3.88 3.11
N ASP A 84 -0.27 3.42 3.38
CA ASP A 84 0.04 2.16 4.05
C ASP A 84 0.67 2.46 5.41
N LEU A 85 0.16 1.81 6.45
CA LEU A 85 0.62 1.98 7.83
C LEU A 85 1.40 0.74 8.25
N HIS A 86 2.61 0.94 8.76
CA HIS A 86 3.48 -0.15 9.18
C HIS A 86 3.55 -0.23 10.70
N TYR A 87 3.16 -1.37 11.23
CA TYR A 87 3.08 -1.64 12.66
C TYR A 87 4.11 -2.68 13.10
N VAL A 88 4.79 -2.42 14.20
CA VAL A 88 5.47 -3.45 14.96
C VAL A 88 4.62 -3.80 16.19
N ILE A 89 4.34 -5.07 16.35
CA ILE A 89 3.57 -5.63 17.47
C ILE A 89 4.52 -6.45 18.30
N SER A 90 4.76 -6.02 19.53
CA SER A 90 5.68 -6.66 20.47
C SER A 90 4.93 -7.13 21.72
N ALA A 91 5.34 -8.26 22.27
CA ALA A 91 4.69 -8.87 23.43
C ALA A 91 5.66 -9.05 24.60
N TYR A 92 5.15 -8.80 25.78
CA TYR A 92 5.87 -8.80 27.04
C TYR A 92 5.15 -9.70 28.05
N GLY A 93 5.91 -10.43 28.86
CA GLY A 93 5.40 -11.30 29.91
C GLY A 93 6.51 -12.18 30.47
N ASP A 94 6.15 -13.13 31.32
CA ASP A 94 7.14 -14.03 31.95
C ASP A 94 7.82 -14.90 30.88
N GLU A 95 9.15 -14.82 30.82
CA GLU A 95 9.96 -15.59 29.87
C GLU A 95 10.00 -17.08 30.24
N ARG A 96 9.83 -17.43 31.51
CA ARG A 96 9.85 -18.84 31.98
C ARG A 96 8.67 -19.62 31.42
N GLU A 97 7.54 -18.96 31.32
CA GLU A 97 6.31 -19.52 30.79
C GLU A 97 6.09 -19.22 29.28
N LEU A 98 7.10 -18.62 28.64
CA LEU A 98 7.08 -18.22 27.23
C LEU A 98 5.87 -17.34 26.86
N VAL A 99 5.40 -16.53 27.83
CA VAL A 99 4.18 -15.72 27.70
C VAL A 99 4.24 -14.82 26.44
N GLY A 100 5.36 -14.14 26.21
CA GLY A 100 5.55 -13.31 25.01
C GLY A 100 5.40 -14.08 23.71
N GLN A 101 5.93 -15.32 23.63
CA GLN A 101 5.80 -16.16 22.43
C GLN A 101 4.36 -16.64 22.21
N ARG A 102 3.66 -17.01 23.27
CA ARG A 102 2.25 -17.41 23.25
C ARG A 102 1.35 -16.25 22.79
N LEU A 103 1.59 -15.04 23.31
CA LEU A 103 0.89 -13.81 22.90
C LEU A 103 1.10 -13.50 21.42
N ILE A 104 2.32 -13.55 20.92
CA ILE A 104 2.61 -13.34 19.49
C ILE A 104 1.92 -14.41 18.64
N GLY A 105 1.90 -15.68 19.08
CA GLY A 105 1.16 -16.74 18.39
C GLY A 105 -0.33 -16.45 18.26
N SER A 106 -0.97 -15.96 19.33
CA SER A 106 -2.38 -15.57 19.33
C SER A 106 -2.63 -14.33 18.44
N VAL A 107 -1.75 -13.33 18.46
CA VAL A 107 -1.83 -12.17 17.55
C VAL A 107 -1.74 -12.60 16.09
N VAL A 108 -0.78 -13.45 15.74
CA VAL A 108 -0.60 -13.94 14.37
C VAL A 108 -1.83 -14.71 13.92
N ARG A 109 -2.40 -15.57 14.78
CA ARG A 109 -3.63 -16.29 14.49
C ARG A 109 -4.80 -15.34 14.27
N THR A 110 -5.03 -14.39 15.18
CA THR A 110 -6.09 -13.39 15.07
C THR A 110 -6.04 -12.63 13.75
N LEU A 111 -4.86 -12.12 13.37
CA LEU A 111 -4.70 -11.34 12.14
C LEU A 111 -4.68 -12.22 10.88
N HIS A 112 -4.44 -13.52 11.01
CA HIS A 112 -4.60 -14.47 9.92
C HIS A 112 -6.07 -14.81 9.67
N GLU A 113 -6.85 -15.02 10.73
CA GLU A 113 -8.28 -15.31 10.67
C GLU A 113 -9.11 -14.08 10.31
N ILE A 114 -8.75 -12.91 10.84
CA ILE A 114 -9.43 -11.63 10.62
C ILE A 114 -8.47 -10.61 9.98
N PRO A 115 -8.08 -10.82 8.71
CA PRO A 115 -7.11 -9.95 8.05
C PRO A 115 -7.68 -8.59 7.64
N VAL A 116 -9.00 -8.45 7.63
CA VAL A 116 -9.71 -7.19 7.30
C VAL A 116 -10.35 -6.66 8.57
N LEU A 117 -10.11 -5.38 8.87
CA LEU A 117 -10.63 -4.74 10.06
C LEU A 117 -12.17 -4.74 10.05
N PRO A 118 -12.83 -5.37 11.06
CA PRO A 118 -14.29 -5.45 11.14
C PRO A 118 -14.91 -4.08 11.45
N THR A 119 -16.11 -3.84 10.94
CA THR A 119 -16.80 -2.55 11.10
C THR A 119 -17.19 -2.27 12.56
N ASP A 120 -17.64 -3.28 13.27
CA ASP A 120 -18.01 -3.22 14.70
C ASP A 120 -16.82 -2.80 15.58
N VAL A 121 -15.62 -3.32 15.30
CA VAL A 121 -14.39 -2.93 16.01
C VAL A 121 -14.00 -1.49 15.67
N ILE A 122 -14.21 -1.05 14.43
CA ILE A 122 -14.01 0.35 14.05
C ILE A 122 -14.97 1.26 14.80
N GLU A 123 -16.26 0.91 14.86
CA GLU A 123 -17.27 1.69 15.58
C GLU A 123 -16.93 1.78 17.07
N GLN A 124 -16.59 0.67 17.71
CA GLN A 124 -16.17 0.62 19.11
C GLN A 124 -14.92 1.47 19.37
N ALA A 125 -13.94 1.46 18.46
CA ALA A 125 -12.76 2.32 18.55
C ALA A 125 -13.14 3.81 18.48
N GLY A 126 -14.13 4.14 17.65
CA GLY A 126 -14.64 5.50 17.44
C GLY A 126 -15.30 6.14 18.69
N GLU A 127 -15.71 5.34 19.67
CA GLU A 127 -16.28 5.82 20.94
C GLU A 127 -15.24 6.54 21.83
N ARG A 128 -13.94 6.38 21.52
CA ARG A 128 -12.88 7.07 22.27
C ARG A 128 -12.97 8.58 22.06
N PRO A 129 -12.92 9.41 23.13
CA PRO A 129 -13.10 10.87 23.03
C PRO A 129 -12.16 11.55 22.03
N TYR A 130 -10.92 11.08 21.92
CA TYR A 130 -9.93 11.65 21.00
C TYR A 130 -10.12 11.23 19.53
N LEU A 131 -11.06 10.31 19.26
CA LEU A 131 -11.47 9.90 17.91
C LEU A 131 -12.85 10.48 17.53
N ALA A 132 -13.42 11.31 18.39
CA ALA A 132 -14.70 11.96 18.11
C ALA A 132 -14.66 12.72 16.79
N GLY A 133 -15.61 12.44 15.91
CA GLY A 133 -15.65 13.00 14.55
C GLY A 133 -14.84 12.25 13.50
N SER A 134 -14.26 11.11 13.84
CA SER A 134 -13.72 10.20 12.82
C SER A 134 -14.84 9.57 12.01
N ASP A 135 -14.68 9.52 10.70
CA ASP A 135 -15.64 8.98 9.74
C ASP A 135 -15.18 7.64 9.12
N LEU A 136 -14.19 6.99 9.74
CA LEU A 136 -13.63 5.73 9.23
C LEU A 136 -14.68 4.61 9.16
N ALA A 137 -15.59 4.54 10.14
CA ALA A 137 -16.66 3.54 10.15
C ALA A 137 -17.66 3.70 8.99
N ALA A 138 -17.92 4.96 8.60
CA ALA A 138 -18.78 5.27 7.45
C ALA A 138 -18.06 5.11 6.10
N ALA A 139 -16.74 4.90 6.10
CA ALA A 139 -15.96 4.77 4.89
C ALA A 139 -16.18 3.39 4.24
N ALA A 140 -16.37 3.38 2.92
CA ALA A 140 -16.50 2.13 2.13
C ALA A 140 -15.20 1.34 2.02
N GLN A 141 -14.08 1.92 2.42
CA GLN A 141 -12.76 1.28 2.35
C GLN A 141 -12.61 0.23 3.45
N ARG A 142 -11.91 -0.84 3.11
CA ARG A 142 -11.60 -1.90 4.06
C ARG A 142 -10.11 -1.97 4.28
N VAL A 143 -9.69 -1.65 5.50
CA VAL A 143 -8.30 -1.74 5.92
C VAL A 143 -7.93 -3.21 6.08
N ARG A 144 -6.87 -3.63 5.40
CA ARG A 144 -6.37 -5.01 5.43
C ARG A 144 -5.00 -5.07 6.06
N PHE A 145 -4.82 -6.00 6.99
CA PHE A 145 -3.52 -6.30 7.60
C PHE A 145 -2.83 -7.45 6.86
N THR A 146 -1.57 -7.24 6.52
CA THR A 146 -0.73 -8.24 5.84
C THR A 146 0.59 -8.34 6.59
N PRO A 147 1.08 -9.54 6.91
CA PRO A 147 2.39 -9.70 7.53
C PRO A 147 3.48 -9.20 6.59
N THR A 148 4.44 -8.48 7.13
CA THR A 148 5.60 -7.97 6.40
C THR A 148 6.84 -8.68 6.87
N VAL A 149 7.67 -9.12 5.94
CA VAL A 149 8.96 -9.74 6.27
C VAL A 149 9.98 -8.63 6.53
N MET A 150 10.65 -8.70 7.68
CA MET A 150 11.82 -7.90 7.98
C MET A 150 13.01 -8.83 8.20
N ASP A 151 14.15 -8.50 7.63
CA ASP A 151 15.38 -9.21 7.93
C ASP A 151 15.95 -8.79 9.29
N VAL A 152 17.01 -9.48 9.72
CA VAL A 152 17.65 -9.21 11.02
C VAL A 152 18.25 -7.81 11.08
N ASP A 153 18.76 -7.32 9.95
CA ASP A 153 19.38 -6.00 9.84
C ASP A 153 18.34 -4.87 9.93
N GLU A 154 17.21 -5.02 9.23
CA GLU A 154 16.07 -4.10 9.32
C GLU A 154 15.47 -4.08 10.73
N THR A 155 15.30 -5.26 11.34
CA THR A 155 14.83 -5.39 12.72
C THR A 155 15.78 -4.68 13.68
N SER A 156 17.09 -4.88 13.54
CA SER A 156 18.11 -4.22 14.37
C SER A 156 18.06 -2.69 14.22
N LYS A 157 17.90 -2.19 13.01
CA LYS A 157 17.77 -0.75 12.76
C LYS A 157 16.50 -0.18 13.39
N LEU A 158 15.37 -0.88 13.26
CA LEU A 158 14.11 -0.45 13.87
C LEU A 158 14.24 -0.35 15.39
N TRP A 159 14.73 -1.41 16.05
CA TRP A 159 14.91 -1.41 17.49
C TRP A 159 15.97 -0.42 17.94
N GLY A 160 17.02 -0.19 17.15
CA GLY A 160 18.01 0.85 17.40
C GLY A 160 17.42 2.28 17.40
N MET A 161 16.42 2.57 16.56
CA MET A 161 15.71 3.85 16.56
C MET A 161 14.86 4.07 17.82
N LEU A 162 14.46 3.00 18.50
CA LEU A 162 13.61 3.08 19.69
C LEU A 162 14.35 3.52 20.95
N TYR A 163 15.63 3.78 20.88
CA TYR A 163 16.54 4.24 21.92
C TYR A 163 16.18 3.79 23.35
N GLN A 164 17.10 3.10 24.01
CA GLN A 164 16.93 2.53 25.37
C GLN A 164 15.76 1.51 25.52
N THR A 165 15.18 1.04 24.42
CA THR A 165 14.17 0.00 24.46
C THR A 165 14.83 -1.34 24.17
N PRO A 166 14.84 -2.31 25.12
CA PRO A 166 15.43 -3.62 24.87
C PRO A 166 14.67 -4.35 23.77
N TYR A 167 15.38 -5.12 22.98
CA TYR A 167 14.75 -5.97 21.98
C TYR A 167 13.82 -6.98 22.66
N THR A 168 12.63 -7.15 22.07
CA THR A 168 11.71 -8.22 22.42
C THR A 168 11.12 -8.85 21.17
N LEU A 169 10.57 -10.08 21.33
CA LEU A 169 9.92 -10.76 20.21
C LEU A 169 8.79 -9.91 19.65
N SER A 170 8.82 -9.73 18.34
CA SER A 170 7.85 -8.88 17.64
C SER A 170 7.52 -9.42 16.25
N VAL A 171 6.36 -9.02 15.76
CA VAL A 171 5.89 -9.27 14.38
C VAL A 171 5.55 -7.94 13.73
N VAL A 172 5.73 -7.89 12.42
CA VAL A 172 5.46 -6.68 11.63
C VAL A 172 4.29 -6.90 10.71
N TYR A 173 3.37 -5.94 10.70
CA TYR A 173 2.20 -5.93 9.83
C TYR A 173 2.07 -4.60 9.11
N GLN A 174 1.59 -4.67 7.89
CA GLN A 174 1.21 -3.52 7.08
C GLN A 174 -0.31 -3.45 6.97
N ALA A 175 -0.89 -2.31 7.34
CA ALA A 175 -2.29 -2.00 7.07
C ALA A 175 -2.37 -1.22 5.76
N THR A 176 -3.07 -1.78 4.78
CA THR A 176 -3.20 -1.20 3.45
C THR A 176 -4.57 -0.55 3.25
N LEU A 177 -4.67 0.34 2.26
CA LEU A 177 -5.92 1.02 1.86
C LEU A 177 -6.48 1.99 2.90
N VAL A 178 -5.61 2.69 3.62
CA VAL A 178 -6.03 3.83 4.46
C VAL A 178 -6.06 5.08 3.59
N LEU A 179 -7.26 5.61 3.35
CA LEU A 179 -7.49 6.77 2.48
C LEU A 179 -7.84 7.98 3.34
N ILE A 180 -7.16 9.10 3.12
CA ILE A 180 -7.44 10.38 3.79
C ILE A 180 -7.90 11.39 2.74
N ASP A 181 -9.13 11.87 2.90
CA ASP A 181 -9.74 12.84 1.99
C ASP A 181 -9.23 14.26 2.19
N GLY A 182 -9.09 14.99 1.10
CA GLY A 182 -8.86 16.43 1.14
C GLY A 182 -10.05 17.20 1.73
N ARG A 183 -9.77 18.26 2.48
CA ARG A 183 -10.80 19.11 3.10
C ARG A 183 -11.59 19.94 2.10
N ARG A 184 -11.00 20.28 0.95
CA ARG A 184 -11.66 21.14 -0.04
C ARG A 184 -12.85 20.45 -0.62
N ILE A 185 -14.03 21.06 -0.48
CA ILE A 185 -15.21 20.72 -1.25
C ILE A 185 -15.09 21.51 -2.55
N PRO A 186 -14.76 20.89 -3.68
CA PRO A 186 -14.71 21.60 -4.94
C PRO A 186 -16.11 22.08 -5.29
N VAL A 187 -16.21 23.37 -5.56
CA VAL A 187 -17.43 23.96 -6.09
C VAL A 187 -17.50 23.62 -7.58
N ALA A 188 -18.63 23.08 -8.04
CA ALA A 188 -18.86 22.86 -9.46
C ALA A 188 -18.72 24.21 -10.20
N GLY A 189 -17.90 24.23 -11.24
CA GLY A 189 -17.82 25.37 -12.15
C GLY A 189 -19.18 25.61 -12.79
N LYS A 190 -19.45 26.84 -13.21
CA LYS A 190 -20.65 27.14 -14.00
C LYS A 190 -20.63 26.28 -15.28
N PRO A 191 -21.74 25.68 -15.67
CA PRO A 191 -21.81 24.93 -16.96
C PRO A 191 -21.44 25.85 -18.11
N VAL A 192 -20.72 25.34 -19.09
CA VAL A 192 -20.38 26.08 -20.30
C VAL A 192 -21.64 26.13 -21.16
N GLU A 193 -22.27 27.28 -21.22
CA GLU A 193 -23.51 27.50 -22.01
C GLU A 193 -23.24 27.50 -23.51
N ARG A 194 -22.10 28.02 -23.94
CA ARG A 194 -21.65 28.02 -25.33
C ARG A 194 -20.15 27.75 -25.41
N PRO A 195 -19.74 26.61 -25.94
CA PRO A 195 -18.33 26.38 -26.22
C PRO A 195 -17.93 27.19 -27.47
N GLU A 196 -17.10 28.20 -27.32
CA GLU A 196 -16.50 28.90 -28.46
C GLU A 196 -15.15 28.24 -28.75
N VAL A 197 -15.11 27.47 -29.83
CA VAL A 197 -13.88 26.81 -30.30
C VAL A 197 -13.28 27.67 -31.42
N ARG A 198 -12.17 28.33 -31.13
CA ARG A 198 -11.41 29.07 -32.12
C ARG A 198 -10.20 28.24 -32.54
N VAL A 199 -10.22 27.76 -33.75
CA VAL A 199 -9.08 27.05 -34.34
C VAL A 199 -8.19 28.09 -35.03
N LEU A 200 -7.00 28.29 -34.49
CA LEU A 200 -5.98 29.14 -35.10
C LEU A 200 -4.93 28.24 -35.75
N PRO A 201 -4.56 28.48 -37.02
CA PRO A 201 -3.42 27.80 -37.61
C PRO A 201 -2.15 28.03 -36.81
N PHE A 202 -1.26 27.06 -36.81
CA PHE A 202 0.02 27.20 -36.14
C PHE A 202 0.81 28.41 -36.73
N GLY A 203 1.26 29.30 -35.87
CA GLY A 203 1.95 30.54 -36.26
C GLY A 203 1.06 31.73 -36.56
N ALA A 204 -0.30 31.61 -36.46
CA ALA A 204 -1.21 32.76 -36.59
C ALA A 204 -1.09 33.68 -35.38
N PRO A 205 -1.32 35.02 -35.52
CA PRO A 205 -1.36 35.95 -34.42
C PRO A 205 -2.36 35.49 -33.32
N GLY A 206 -1.87 35.31 -32.09
CA GLY A 206 -2.66 34.81 -30.97
C GLY A 206 -2.72 33.28 -30.83
N ALA A 207 -2.02 32.51 -31.64
CA ALA A 207 -1.86 31.07 -31.44
C ALA A 207 -0.95 30.79 -30.23
N PRO A 208 -1.25 29.73 -29.41
CA PRO A 208 -0.37 29.33 -28.30
C PRO A 208 1.02 28.93 -28.83
N VAL A 209 2.05 29.51 -28.23
CA VAL A 209 3.44 29.14 -28.53
C VAL A 209 3.76 27.85 -27.81
N PRO A 210 4.30 26.82 -28.48
CA PRO A 210 4.69 25.58 -27.81
C PRO A 210 5.81 25.85 -26.80
N PRO A 211 5.86 25.11 -25.67
CA PRO A 211 6.90 25.25 -24.67
C PRO A 211 8.28 25.03 -25.31
N GLY A 212 9.18 26.04 -25.23
CA GLY A 212 10.53 25.96 -25.77
C GLY A 212 10.75 26.66 -27.13
N ALA A 213 9.72 27.24 -27.75
CA ALA A 213 9.91 28.11 -28.90
C ALA A 213 10.27 29.53 -28.45
N ALA A 214 11.44 30.03 -28.87
CA ALA A 214 11.81 31.43 -28.64
C ALA A 214 10.79 32.37 -29.33
N PRO A 215 10.43 33.52 -28.71
CA PRO A 215 9.57 34.50 -29.36
C PRO A 215 10.27 35.02 -30.62
N THR A 216 9.77 34.67 -31.77
CA THR A 216 10.16 35.28 -33.04
C THR A 216 9.46 36.65 -33.14
N ASP A 217 10.23 37.68 -32.95
CA ASP A 217 9.80 39.07 -33.13
C ASP A 217 9.57 39.32 -34.62
N HIS A 218 8.32 39.16 -35.05
CA HIS A 218 7.88 39.53 -36.39
C HIS A 218 7.43 41.00 -36.39
N SER A 219 8.36 41.90 -36.26
CA SER A 219 8.17 43.26 -36.74
C SER A 219 8.23 43.24 -38.28
N LEU A 220 7.06 43.23 -38.90
CA LEU A 220 6.96 43.46 -40.34
C LEU A 220 7.34 44.88 -40.65
N PRO A 221 8.28 45.14 -41.58
CA PRO A 221 8.41 46.44 -42.16
C PRO A 221 7.21 46.73 -43.10
N SER A 222 6.53 47.79 -42.77
CA SER A 222 5.52 48.39 -43.65
C SER A 222 6.30 49.13 -44.75
N ASP A 223 6.25 48.66 -45.96
CA ASP A 223 6.35 49.54 -47.13
C ASP A 223 5.56 48.97 -48.29
N GLY A 224 4.72 49.87 -48.85
CA GLY A 224 3.89 49.59 -49.98
C GLY A 224 4.66 49.55 -51.27
N ASP A 225 4.29 48.75 -52.14
CA ASP A 225 4.07 49.09 -53.57
C ASP A 225 3.16 48.05 -54.23
N SER A 226 2.20 48.57 -54.92
CA SER A 226 1.18 47.83 -55.67
C SER A 226 1.61 47.73 -57.13
N THR A 227 1.85 46.51 -57.62
CA THR A 227 1.70 46.21 -59.04
C THR A 227 1.02 44.86 -59.25
N PRO A 228 0.06 44.77 -60.15
CA PRO A 228 -0.65 43.53 -60.42
C PRO A 228 0.11 42.69 -61.44
N VAL A 229 0.37 41.45 -61.15
CA VAL A 229 0.87 40.48 -62.14
C VAL A 229 -0.02 39.24 -62.13
N GLU A 230 -0.70 39.12 -63.24
CA GLU A 230 -1.09 37.97 -64.03
C GLU A 230 -1.27 36.59 -63.40
N ASP A 231 -2.42 36.09 -63.64
CA ASP A 231 -2.98 34.77 -63.73
C ASP A 231 -1.96 33.72 -64.25
N GLY A 232 -1.54 32.83 -63.38
CA GLY A 232 -0.71 31.67 -63.69
C GLY A 232 -1.23 30.46 -62.96
N LEU A 233 -2.07 29.68 -63.66
CA LEU A 233 -2.50 28.33 -63.26
C LEU A 233 -1.27 27.49 -62.89
N LEU A 234 -1.11 27.16 -61.63
CA LEU A 234 -0.18 26.15 -61.20
C LEU A 234 -0.93 25.00 -60.50
N GLU A 235 -0.84 23.87 -61.14
CA GLU A 235 -1.23 22.54 -60.77
C GLU A 235 -0.80 22.16 -59.33
N PRO A 236 -1.64 21.44 -58.55
CA PRO A 236 -1.27 21.06 -57.19
C PRO A 236 -0.13 20.00 -57.21
N PRO A 237 0.89 20.10 -56.35
CA PRO A 237 1.92 19.10 -56.30
C PRO A 237 1.41 17.79 -55.70
N ALA A 238 1.79 16.69 -56.38
CA ALA A 238 1.51 15.31 -55.96
C ALA A 238 2.08 14.99 -54.56
N PRO A 239 1.42 14.09 -53.80
CA PRO A 239 1.89 13.71 -52.47
C PRO A 239 3.22 12.96 -52.52
N PRO A 240 4.14 13.18 -51.57
CA PRO A 240 5.44 12.51 -51.56
C PRO A 240 5.28 11.01 -51.25
N ALA A 241 5.95 10.21 -52.10
CA ALA A 241 5.99 8.76 -52.01
C ALA A 241 6.48 8.26 -50.66
N ALA A 242 5.78 7.28 -50.11
CA ALA A 242 6.11 6.57 -48.90
C ALA A 242 7.54 5.95 -48.97
N LYS A 243 8.45 6.41 -48.13
CA LYS A 243 9.73 5.77 -47.94
C LYS A 243 9.53 4.42 -47.22
N LYS A 244 9.94 3.37 -47.92
CA LYS A 244 9.98 1.97 -47.44
C LYS A 244 10.73 1.92 -46.11
N ALA A 245 10.09 1.37 -45.08
CA ALA A 245 10.69 1.05 -43.81
C ALA A 245 11.81 0.01 -44.00
N ALA A 246 12.99 0.34 -43.52
CA ALA A 246 14.12 -0.56 -43.47
C ALA A 246 13.88 -1.69 -42.46
N LYS A 247 14.02 -2.91 -42.96
CA LYS A 247 13.88 -4.17 -42.25
C LYS A 247 15.05 -4.33 -41.25
N VAL A 248 14.77 -4.29 -39.96
CA VAL A 248 15.71 -4.62 -38.90
C VAL A 248 15.85 -6.14 -38.83
N PRO A 249 17.07 -6.72 -38.85
CA PRO A 249 17.23 -8.18 -38.78
C PRO A 249 16.93 -8.69 -37.37
N ALA A 250 16.06 -9.66 -37.27
CA ALA A 250 15.76 -10.40 -36.06
C ALA A 250 17.01 -11.19 -35.61
N LYS A 251 17.50 -10.90 -34.43
CA LYS A 251 18.58 -11.62 -33.78
C LYS A 251 18.00 -12.91 -33.17
N THR A 252 18.34 -14.02 -33.76
CA THR A 252 18.00 -15.38 -33.31
C THR A 252 18.61 -15.63 -31.94
N VAL A 253 17.77 -15.78 -30.92
CA VAL A 253 18.21 -16.22 -29.60
C VAL A 253 18.18 -17.72 -29.58
N ALA A 254 19.36 -18.30 -29.51
CA ALA A 254 19.57 -19.76 -29.39
C ALA A 254 19.00 -20.25 -28.06
N LYS A 255 18.10 -21.23 -28.18
CA LYS A 255 17.47 -21.94 -27.09
C LYS A 255 18.47 -22.98 -26.54
N THR A 256 19.15 -22.64 -25.45
CA THR A 256 19.98 -23.59 -24.70
C THR A 256 19.08 -24.37 -23.75
N ALA A 257 18.82 -25.62 -24.09
CA ALA A 257 18.14 -26.58 -23.23
C ALA A 257 19.09 -27.00 -22.10
N ALA A 258 18.85 -26.57 -20.87
CA ALA A 258 19.51 -27.12 -19.71
C ALA A 258 18.83 -28.43 -19.30
N LYS A 259 19.58 -29.52 -19.42
CA LYS A 259 19.25 -30.86 -18.91
C LYS A 259 19.23 -30.82 -17.38
N SER A 260 18.09 -31.16 -16.79
CA SER A 260 17.99 -31.49 -15.36
C SER A 260 18.60 -32.85 -15.09
N PRO A 261 19.41 -33.03 -14.04
CA PRO A 261 19.87 -34.38 -13.67
C PRO A 261 18.77 -35.11 -12.88
N ALA A 262 18.42 -36.29 -13.37
CA ALA A 262 17.54 -37.23 -12.70
C ALA A 262 18.16 -37.70 -11.37
N ARG A 263 17.46 -37.42 -10.26
CA ARG A 263 17.81 -37.90 -8.93
C ARG A 263 17.37 -39.36 -8.77
N ALA A 264 18.34 -40.29 -8.79
CA ALA A 264 18.13 -41.69 -8.53
C ALA A 264 17.53 -41.93 -7.13
N ARG A 265 16.38 -42.59 -7.11
CA ARG A 265 15.79 -43.14 -5.88
C ARG A 265 16.61 -44.40 -5.48
N LYS A 266 17.31 -44.30 -4.38
CA LYS A 266 17.96 -45.41 -3.71
C LYS A 266 16.93 -46.09 -2.79
N ALA A 267 16.58 -47.33 -3.12
CA ALA A 267 15.70 -48.17 -2.35
C ALA A 267 16.36 -48.53 -1.00
N ALA A 268 15.61 -48.45 0.08
CA ALA A 268 15.98 -48.98 1.39
C ALA A 268 15.65 -50.48 1.49
N PRO A 269 16.48 -51.31 2.12
CA PRO A 269 16.17 -52.71 2.32
C PRO A 269 15.22 -52.93 3.52
N ARG A 270 14.27 -53.80 3.33
CA ARG A 270 13.42 -54.41 4.35
C ARG A 270 14.25 -55.32 5.26
N SER A 271 14.14 -55.18 6.55
CA SER A 271 14.48 -56.19 7.57
C SER A 271 13.52 -55.90 8.71
N GLY A 272 12.71 -56.76 9.19
CA GLY A 272 12.87 -58.07 9.71
C GLY A 272 11.99 -58.08 10.94
N ARG A 273 10.83 -58.69 10.84
CA ARG A 273 9.81 -58.95 11.88
C ARG A 273 10.43 -59.86 12.94
N GLN A 274 10.43 -59.44 14.23
CA GLN A 274 10.47 -60.38 15.33
C GLN A 274 9.44 -59.98 16.40
N THR A 275 8.60 -60.95 16.69
CA THR A 275 7.49 -61.00 17.62
C THR A 275 8.00 -61.23 19.06
N PRO A 276 7.15 -61.01 20.07
CA PRO A 276 7.54 -60.86 21.47
C PRO A 276 7.61 -62.18 22.18
N ARG A 277 8.44 -62.26 23.21
CA ARG A 277 8.38 -63.32 24.22
C ARG A 277 7.94 -62.72 25.56
N GLN A 278 6.85 -63.24 26.04
CA GLN A 278 6.30 -63.28 27.41
C GLN A 278 7.31 -63.88 28.36
N GLY A 279 7.30 -63.46 29.57
CA GLY A 279 7.93 -64.03 30.77
C GLY A 279 7.54 -63.10 31.91
N ASP A 280 6.59 -63.39 32.53
CA ASP A 280 6.21 -63.91 33.87
C ASP A 280 7.34 -63.73 34.88
N ASP A 281 6.95 -63.22 35.97
CA ASP A 281 6.97 -63.78 37.34
C ASP A 281 7.53 -62.83 38.42
N SER A 282 6.62 -62.59 39.35
CA SER A 282 6.72 -62.73 40.79
C SER A 282 7.56 -61.82 41.66
N THR A 283 6.82 -61.27 42.60
CA THR A 283 6.94 -61.30 44.09
C THR A 283 7.90 -60.37 44.81
N GLU A 284 7.25 -59.66 45.72
CA GLU A 284 7.59 -59.46 47.15
C GLU A 284 8.81 -58.61 47.55
N LYS A 285 8.59 -57.50 48.11
CA LYS A 285 8.48 -57.21 49.56
C LYS A 285 8.22 -55.72 49.75
#